data_a2b366ab1296fe4f6a48ac9a3f6bfdb2
#
_entry.id   a2b366ab1296fe4f6a48ac9a3f6bfdb2
#
_cell.length_a   1.000
_cell.length_b   1.000
_cell.length_c   1.000
_cell.angle_alpha   90.00
_cell.angle_beta   90.00
_cell.angle_gamma   90.00
#
_symmetry.space_group_name_H-M   'P 1'
#
loop_
_entity.id
_entity.type
_entity.pdbx_description
1 polymer ?
#
loop_
_entity_poly.entity_id
_entity_poly.type
_entity_poly.pdbx_seq_one_letter_code
_entity_poly.pdbx_strand_id
1 'polypeptide(L)'
;MADDVINGLEKMKLTMEEEEVITIRDEDRRDEIESCSLSLLGKFLTCKPFNKRAAQTTLRRTWGLKESVQIVEVGSNLFQYKFEKEFDMDRVFKGGPWSFDNQVILLRRWQPGMTAANVKFDLMALWVQICGVPFNMFSSKVAFEIGSCLGEVVKVEKR
;
A
#
# COMPACT_ATOMS: atom_id res chain seq x y z
N MET A 1 4.79 -32.51 -26.30
CA MET A 1 4.81 -33.05 -24.91
C MET A 1 4.14 -32.11 -23.93
N ALA A 2 4.46 -30.82 -23.89
CA ALA A 2 3.78 -29.88 -23.00
C ALA A 2 2.29 -29.68 -23.34
N ASP A 3 1.94 -29.62 -24.62
CA ASP A 3 0.57 -29.45 -25.11
C ASP A 3 -0.33 -30.67 -24.81
N ASP A 4 0.25 -31.88 -24.81
CA ASP A 4 -0.49 -33.10 -24.45
C ASP A 4 -0.83 -33.17 -22.96
N VAL A 5 0.04 -32.64 -22.10
CA VAL A 5 -0.20 -32.57 -20.66
C VAL A 5 -1.27 -31.51 -20.33
N ILE A 6 -1.20 -30.34 -21.00
CA ILE A 6 -2.20 -29.28 -20.85
C ILE A 6 -3.58 -29.76 -21.31
N ASN A 7 -3.66 -30.41 -22.44
CA ASN A 7 -4.89 -30.96 -23.01
C ASN A 7 -5.46 -32.14 -22.15
N GLY A 8 -4.58 -32.86 -21.46
CA GLY A 8 -4.95 -33.90 -20.47
C GLY A 8 -5.56 -33.27 -19.21
N LEU A 9 -5.01 -32.16 -18.72
CA LEU A 9 -5.52 -31.45 -17.53
C LEU A 9 -6.87 -30.78 -17.80
N GLU A 10 -7.09 -30.23 -18.99
CA GLU A 10 -8.38 -29.63 -19.37
C GLU A 10 -9.53 -30.64 -19.48
N LYS A 11 -9.22 -31.93 -19.65
CA LYS A 11 -10.20 -33.02 -19.74
C LYS A 11 -10.44 -33.72 -18.43
N MET A 12 -9.69 -33.41 -17.38
CA MET A 12 -9.93 -33.95 -16.05
C MET A 12 -11.22 -33.38 -15.49
N LYS A 13 -12.19 -34.26 -15.24
CA LYS A 13 -13.36 -33.90 -14.44
C LYS A 13 -13.00 -34.00 -12.98
N LEU A 14 -13.38 -32.98 -12.22
CA LEU A 14 -13.28 -32.97 -10.77
C LEU A 14 -14.08 -34.14 -10.20
N THR A 15 -13.60 -34.74 -9.11
CA THR A 15 -14.37 -35.69 -8.33
C THR A 15 -15.49 -34.98 -7.58
N MET A 16 -16.50 -35.70 -7.09
CA MET A 16 -17.59 -35.11 -6.30
C MET A 16 -17.05 -34.36 -5.05
N GLU A 17 -15.95 -34.85 -4.47
CA GLU A 17 -15.28 -34.20 -3.32
C GLU A 17 -14.54 -32.93 -3.72
N GLU A 18 -13.99 -32.86 -4.95
CA GLU A 18 -13.30 -31.68 -5.50
C GLU A 18 -14.29 -30.62 -6.01
N GLU A 19 -15.52 -30.98 -6.31
CA GLU A 19 -16.60 -30.05 -6.68
C GLU A 19 -17.29 -29.43 -5.46
N GLU A 20 -16.96 -29.87 -4.24
CA GLU A 20 -17.54 -29.32 -3.02
C GLU A 20 -17.10 -27.84 -2.83
N VAL A 21 -18.06 -26.94 -2.94
CA VAL A 21 -17.84 -25.50 -2.74
C VAL A 21 -17.88 -25.19 -1.26
N ILE A 22 -16.73 -24.82 -0.72
CA ILE A 22 -16.63 -24.31 0.66
C ILE A 22 -17.11 -22.87 0.69
N THR A 23 -18.27 -22.64 1.29
CA THR A 23 -18.82 -21.29 1.48
C THR A 23 -18.37 -20.75 2.83
N ILE A 24 -17.51 -19.73 2.80
CA ILE A 24 -17.08 -18.99 3.99
C ILE A 24 -17.95 -17.74 4.11
N ARG A 25 -18.68 -17.63 5.23
CA ARG A 25 -19.54 -16.46 5.50
C ARG A 25 -18.72 -15.30 6.02
N ASP A 26 -19.17 -14.08 5.73
CA ASP A 26 -18.52 -12.88 6.26
C ASP A 26 -18.57 -12.82 7.80
N GLU A 27 -19.58 -13.42 8.40
CA GLU A 27 -19.71 -13.55 9.86
C GLU A 27 -18.56 -14.32 10.50
N ASP A 28 -18.08 -15.37 9.83
CA ASP A 28 -16.99 -16.23 10.31
C ASP A 28 -15.61 -15.54 10.27
N ARG A 29 -15.49 -14.44 9.54
CA ARG A 29 -14.25 -13.65 9.37
C ARG A 29 -14.40 -12.17 9.68
N ARG A 30 -15.45 -11.80 10.42
CA ARG A 30 -15.76 -10.39 10.74
C ARG A 30 -14.59 -9.66 11.39
N ASP A 31 -13.97 -10.26 12.39
CA ASP A 31 -12.85 -9.68 13.13
C ASP A 31 -11.64 -9.43 12.22
N GLU A 32 -11.38 -10.34 11.28
CA GLU A 32 -10.32 -10.20 10.30
C GLU A 32 -10.62 -9.11 9.27
N ILE A 33 -11.87 -8.99 8.83
CA ILE A 33 -12.31 -7.93 7.91
C ILE A 33 -12.16 -6.57 8.61
N GLU A 34 -12.58 -6.44 9.87
CA GLU A 34 -12.43 -5.22 10.65
C GLU A 34 -10.96 -4.86 10.85
N SER A 35 -10.13 -5.82 11.27
CA SER A 35 -8.68 -5.64 11.41
C SER A 35 -8.01 -5.23 10.09
N CYS A 36 -8.44 -5.80 8.97
CA CYS A 36 -7.93 -5.43 7.64
C CYS A 36 -8.42 -4.05 7.19
N SER A 37 -9.63 -3.66 7.53
CA SER A 37 -10.18 -2.33 7.17
C SER A 37 -9.37 -1.19 7.78
N LEU A 38 -8.75 -1.42 8.95
CA LEU A 38 -7.85 -0.49 9.64
C LEU A 38 -6.38 -0.75 9.28
N SER A 39 -6.09 -1.22 8.07
CA SER A 39 -4.72 -1.50 7.67
C SER A 39 -4.29 -0.82 6.37
N LEU A 40 -2.99 -0.57 6.31
CA LEU A 40 -2.28 -0.15 5.11
C LEU A 40 -1.39 -1.29 4.63
N LEU A 41 -1.29 -1.44 3.34
CA LEU A 41 -0.26 -2.25 2.70
C LEU A 41 0.90 -1.36 2.30
N GLY A 42 2.12 -1.80 2.55
CA GLY A 42 3.31 -1.01 2.25
C GLY A 42 4.41 -1.84 1.61
N LYS A 43 5.07 -1.21 0.66
CA LYS A 43 6.21 -1.79 -0.05
C LYS A 43 7.33 -0.76 -0.15
N PHE A 44 8.56 -1.15 0.20
CA PHE A 44 9.71 -0.29 -0.04
C PHE A 44 10.08 -0.28 -1.52
N LEU A 45 10.28 0.90 -2.06
CA LEU A 45 10.74 1.08 -3.45
C LEU A 45 12.24 0.84 -3.53
N THR A 46 12.62 -0.43 -3.44
CA THR A 46 14.02 -0.87 -3.47
C THR A 46 14.16 -2.26 -4.08
N CYS A 47 15.25 -2.51 -4.75
CA CYS A 47 15.71 -3.84 -5.16
C CYS A 47 16.83 -4.38 -4.25
N LYS A 48 17.28 -3.57 -3.27
CA LYS A 48 18.35 -3.96 -2.34
C LYS A 48 17.78 -4.58 -1.06
N PRO A 49 18.45 -5.57 -0.48
CA PRO A 49 18.08 -6.06 0.84
C PRO A 49 18.28 -4.95 1.88
N PHE A 50 17.40 -4.89 2.86
CA PHE A 50 17.45 -3.92 3.95
C PHE A 50 17.11 -4.59 5.29
N ASN A 51 17.46 -3.94 6.38
CA ASN A 51 17.16 -4.46 7.72
C ASN A 51 15.70 -4.18 8.07
N LYS A 52 14.84 -5.18 7.86
CA LYS A 52 13.39 -5.10 8.08
C LYS A 52 13.03 -4.73 9.52
N ARG A 53 13.74 -5.28 10.51
CA ARG A 53 13.51 -4.98 11.93
C ARG A 53 13.83 -3.51 12.25
N ALA A 54 14.95 -3.01 11.75
CA ALA A 54 15.33 -1.60 11.91
C ALA A 54 14.31 -0.67 11.22
N ALA A 55 13.86 -1.02 10.01
CA ALA A 55 12.82 -0.28 9.30
C ALA A 55 11.52 -0.21 10.10
N GLN A 56 11.03 -1.33 10.61
CA GLN A 56 9.81 -1.38 11.42
C GLN A 56 9.93 -0.53 12.69
N THR A 57 11.06 -0.62 13.39
CA THR A 57 11.32 0.17 14.61
C THR A 57 11.36 1.66 14.30
N THR A 58 12.03 2.04 13.23
CA THR A 58 12.13 3.44 12.79
C THR A 58 10.76 3.99 12.40
N LEU A 59 9.95 3.23 11.65
CA LEU A 59 8.61 3.65 11.25
C LEU A 59 7.68 3.83 12.45
N ARG A 60 7.65 2.89 13.38
CA ARG A 60 6.86 3.03 14.63
C ARG A 60 7.24 4.28 15.39
N ARG A 61 8.53 4.58 15.48
CA ARG A 61 9.04 5.78 16.14
C ARG A 61 8.65 7.05 15.39
N THR A 62 8.85 7.07 14.08
CA THR A 62 8.54 8.24 13.22
C THR A 62 7.05 8.56 13.22
N TRP A 63 6.21 7.53 13.23
CA TRP A 63 4.76 7.71 13.30
C TRP A 63 4.25 8.01 14.72
N GLY A 64 5.09 7.83 15.73
CA GLY A 64 4.71 7.99 17.15
C GLY A 64 3.77 6.91 17.66
N LEU A 65 3.75 5.75 17.00
CA LEU A 65 2.78 4.66 17.22
C LEU A 65 3.43 3.41 17.85
N LYS A 66 4.38 3.56 18.71
CA LYS A 66 5.15 2.49 19.38
C LYS A 66 4.56 1.07 19.23
N GLU A 67 3.54 0.76 20.04
CA GLU A 67 2.86 -0.56 20.06
C GLU A 67 1.48 -0.55 19.41
N SER A 68 0.92 0.65 19.12
CA SER A 68 -0.41 0.82 18.53
C SER A 68 -0.48 0.48 17.03
N VAL A 69 0.59 0.03 16.43
CA VAL A 69 0.64 -0.47 15.07
C VAL A 69 1.30 -1.85 15.04
N GLN A 70 0.56 -2.83 14.57
CA GLN A 70 1.08 -4.15 14.29
C GLN A 70 1.61 -4.18 12.86
N ILE A 71 2.85 -4.66 12.67
CA ILE A 71 3.47 -4.77 11.35
C ILE A 71 3.70 -6.24 11.06
N VAL A 72 3.10 -6.72 9.99
CA VAL A 72 3.17 -8.13 9.55
C VAL A 72 3.76 -8.17 8.15
N GLU A 73 4.79 -8.99 7.94
CA GLU A 73 5.29 -9.26 6.59
C GLU A 73 4.36 -10.27 5.91
N VAL A 74 3.73 -9.86 4.82
CA VAL A 74 2.74 -10.67 4.08
C VAL A 74 3.23 -11.13 2.71
N GLY A 75 4.42 -10.72 2.32
CA GLY A 75 5.06 -11.10 1.07
C GLY A 75 6.47 -10.56 0.96
N SER A 76 7.15 -10.86 -0.14
CA SER A 76 8.50 -10.33 -0.38
C SER A 76 8.46 -8.81 -0.47
N ASN A 77 9.13 -8.12 0.47
CA ASN A 77 9.12 -6.66 0.59
C ASN A 77 7.69 -6.07 0.64
N LEU A 78 6.73 -6.82 1.21
CA LEU A 78 5.35 -6.41 1.36
C LEU A 78 4.93 -6.56 2.81
N PHE A 79 4.44 -5.47 3.40
CA PHE A 79 4.07 -5.38 4.80
C PHE A 79 2.63 -4.93 4.94
N GLN A 80 1.93 -5.49 5.90
CA GLN A 80 0.63 -5.01 6.37
C GLN A 80 0.83 -4.28 7.69
N TYR A 81 0.40 -3.04 7.75
CA TYR A 81 0.40 -2.18 8.92
C TYR A 81 -1.01 -2.10 9.46
N LYS A 82 -1.30 -2.80 10.56
CA LYS A 82 -2.61 -2.83 11.21
C LYS A 82 -2.64 -1.80 12.33
N PHE A 83 -3.60 -0.89 12.27
CA PHE A 83 -3.76 0.20 13.24
C PHE A 83 -4.92 -0.08 14.18
N GLU A 84 -4.84 0.41 15.40
CA GLU A 84 -5.95 0.34 16.37
C GLU A 84 -7.01 1.40 16.10
N LYS A 85 -6.62 2.53 15.49
CA LYS A 85 -7.50 3.68 15.24
C LYS A 85 -7.40 4.14 13.79
N GLU A 86 -8.54 4.41 13.19
CA GLU A 86 -8.63 4.97 11.84
C GLU A 86 -7.91 6.31 11.74
N PHE A 87 -8.00 7.16 12.76
CA PHE A 87 -7.29 8.44 12.80
C PHE A 87 -5.79 8.28 12.60
N ASP A 88 -5.16 7.31 13.26
CA ASP A 88 -3.72 7.06 13.14
C ASP A 88 -3.36 6.52 11.77
N MET A 89 -4.18 5.62 11.23
CA MET A 89 -4.02 5.11 9.88
C MET A 89 -4.09 6.24 8.84
N ASP A 90 -5.07 7.12 8.94
CA ASP A 90 -5.26 8.26 8.04
C ASP A 90 -4.10 9.25 8.13
N ARG A 91 -3.63 9.53 9.34
CA ARG A 91 -2.50 10.41 9.60
C ARG A 91 -1.22 9.86 8.95
N VAL A 92 -0.96 8.57 9.07
CA VAL A 92 0.17 7.92 8.43
C VAL A 92 0.01 7.92 6.91
N PHE A 93 -1.15 7.56 6.40
CA PHE A 93 -1.41 7.51 4.96
C PHE A 93 -1.27 8.87 4.28
N LYS A 94 -1.78 9.94 4.89
CA LYS A 94 -1.76 11.30 4.35
C LYS A 94 -0.48 12.07 4.67
N GLY A 95 0.24 11.67 5.70
CA GLY A 95 1.44 12.37 6.20
C GLY A 95 2.73 12.05 5.45
N GLY A 96 2.69 11.14 4.48
CA GLY A 96 3.84 10.77 3.66
C GLY A 96 4.29 11.87 2.69
N PRO A 97 5.31 11.59 1.87
CA PRO A 97 5.99 10.30 1.73
C PRO A 97 6.88 9.94 2.93
N TRP A 98 6.92 8.66 3.25
CA TRP A 98 7.78 8.10 4.29
C TRP A 98 8.96 7.37 3.66
N SER A 99 10.09 7.35 4.34
CA SER A 99 11.28 6.65 3.87
C SER A 99 12.07 6.03 5.02
N PHE A 100 12.82 5.01 4.69
CA PHE A 100 13.82 4.39 5.55
C PHE A 100 15.08 4.12 4.72
N ASP A 101 16.25 4.54 5.22
CA ASP A 101 17.53 4.36 4.54
C ASP A 101 17.51 4.85 3.07
N ASN A 102 16.95 6.03 2.83
CA ASN A 102 16.70 6.64 1.51
C ASN A 102 15.80 5.82 0.58
N GLN A 103 15.07 4.84 1.11
CA GLN A 103 14.11 4.02 0.38
C GLN A 103 12.71 4.48 0.72
N VAL A 104 11.96 4.92 -0.27
CA VAL A 104 10.57 5.37 -0.08
C VAL A 104 9.65 4.18 0.15
N ILE A 105 8.66 4.35 1.02
CA ILE A 105 7.59 3.38 1.23
C ILE A 105 6.38 3.82 0.42
N LEU A 106 5.95 2.93 -0.45
CA LEU A 106 4.66 3.05 -1.13
C LEU A 106 3.58 2.49 -0.20
N LEU A 107 2.57 3.28 0.11
CA LEU A 107 1.46 2.90 0.96
C LEU A 107 0.15 2.83 0.18
N ARG A 108 -0.66 1.83 0.48
CA ARG A 108 -1.99 1.65 -0.08
C ARG A 108 -2.95 1.19 1.00
N ARG A 109 -4.18 1.70 0.99
CA ARG A 109 -5.25 1.19 1.86
C ARG A 109 -5.63 -0.21 1.43
N TRP A 110 -5.82 -1.08 2.40
CA TRP A 110 -6.38 -2.40 2.14
C TRP A 110 -7.81 -2.28 1.57
N GLN A 111 -8.15 -3.17 0.67
CA GLN A 111 -9.49 -3.30 0.11
C GLN A 111 -9.87 -4.80 0.06
N PRO A 112 -11.15 -5.14 0.20
CA PRO A 112 -11.60 -6.52 0.05
C PRO A 112 -11.10 -7.15 -1.27
N GLY A 113 -10.67 -8.41 -1.18
CA GLY A 113 -10.12 -9.14 -2.33
C GLY A 113 -8.62 -8.90 -2.61
N MET A 114 -7.95 -8.01 -1.87
CA MET A 114 -6.50 -7.85 -1.99
C MET A 114 -5.74 -9.01 -1.39
N THR A 115 -4.77 -9.49 -2.14
CA THR A 115 -3.79 -10.53 -1.75
C THR A 115 -2.38 -10.01 -1.99
N ALA A 116 -1.37 -10.70 -1.44
CA ALA A 116 0.02 -10.37 -1.70
C ALA A 116 0.40 -10.44 -3.20
N ALA A 117 -0.33 -11.24 -3.97
CA ALA A 117 -0.08 -11.42 -5.39
C ALA A 117 -0.73 -10.35 -6.28
N ASN A 118 -1.87 -9.78 -5.87
CA ASN A 118 -2.64 -8.87 -6.70
C ASN A 118 -2.55 -7.39 -6.29
N VAL A 119 -1.96 -7.09 -5.14
CA VAL A 119 -1.78 -5.70 -4.71
C VAL A 119 -0.80 -4.97 -5.61
N LYS A 120 -1.19 -3.80 -6.12
CA LYS A 120 -0.37 -2.97 -7.00
C LYS A 120 -0.06 -1.64 -6.34
N PHE A 121 1.14 -1.13 -6.59
CA PHE A 121 1.64 0.16 -6.12
C PHE A 121 2.06 1.00 -7.32
N ASP A 122 1.07 1.53 -8.03
CA ASP A 122 1.27 2.25 -9.30
C ASP A 122 1.48 3.76 -9.10
N LEU A 123 1.08 4.28 -7.94
CA LEU A 123 1.10 5.70 -7.62
C LEU A 123 1.77 5.96 -6.28
N MET A 124 2.41 7.12 -6.19
CA MET A 124 3.03 7.63 -4.97
C MET A 124 2.77 9.13 -4.84
N ALA A 125 2.33 9.58 -3.67
CA ALA A 125 2.22 10.99 -3.37
C ALA A 125 3.60 11.58 -3.04
N LEU A 126 3.94 12.69 -3.68
CA LEU A 126 5.20 13.42 -3.47
C LEU A 126 4.93 14.90 -3.24
N TRP A 127 5.72 15.51 -2.38
CA TRP A 127 5.80 16.96 -2.30
C TRP A 127 6.81 17.46 -3.33
N VAL A 128 6.35 18.36 -4.20
CA VAL A 128 7.17 18.99 -5.22
C VAL A 128 7.29 20.47 -4.91
N GLN A 129 8.51 20.97 -4.77
CA GLN A 129 8.77 22.38 -4.58
C GLN A 129 9.01 23.03 -5.94
N ILE A 130 8.26 24.08 -6.25
CA ILE A 130 8.43 24.88 -7.45
C ILE A 130 9.31 26.09 -7.10
N CYS A 131 10.46 26.20 -7.74
CA CYS A 131 11.43 27.26 -7.52
C CYS A 131 11.64 28.12 -8.79
N GLY A 132 12.10 29.35 -8.62
CA GLY A 132 12.45 30.22 -9.75
C GLY A 132 11.26 30.80 -10.52
N VAL A 133 10.06 30.76 -9.92
CA VAL A 133 8.86 31.36 -10.54
C VAL A 133 8.89 32.86 -10.43
N PRO A 134 8.63 33.63 -11.51
CA PRO A 134 8.50 35.10 -11.45
C PRO A 134 7.43 35.53 -10.44
N PHE A 135 7.63 36.66 -9.75
CA PHE A 135 6.72 37.12 -8.70
C PHE A 135 5.26 37.28 -9.15
N ASN A 136 5.04 37.70 -10.38
CA ASN A 136 3.70 37.84 -10.98
C ASN A 136 3.00 36.54 -11.29
N MET A 137 3.74 35.39 -11.22
CA MET A 137 3.21 34.06 -11.40
C MET A 137 3.03 33.26 -10.07
N PHE A 138 3.27 33.91 -8.93
CA PHE A 138 3.25 33.29 -7.62
C PHE A 138 1.82 33.12 -7.09
N SER A 139 1.08 32.19 -7.70
CA SER A 139 -0.31 31.90 -7.32
C SER A 139 -0.56 30.38 -7.19
N SER A 140 -1.56 30.01 -6.37
CA SER A 140 -1.95 28.62 -6.22
C SER A 140 -2.47 28.02 -7.54
N LYS A 141 -3.05 28.85 -8.40
CA LYS A 141 -3.51 28.42 -9.73
C LYS A 141 -2.35 28.02 -10.63
N VAL A 142 -1.30 28.84 -10.68
CA VAL A 142 -0.08 28.53 -11.46
C VAL A 142 0.60 27.29 -10.90
N ALA A 143 0.70 27.16 -9.58
CA ALA A 143 1.24 25.95 -8.95
C ALA A 143 0.44 24.70 -9.29
N PHE A 144 -0.88 24.79 -9.33
CA PHE A 144 -1.77 23.69 -9.74
C PHE A 144 -1.52 23.30 -11.20
N GLU A 145 -1.45 24.26 -12.12
CA GLU A 145 -1.18 24.01 -13.54
C GLU A 145 0.17 23.32 -13.76
N ILE A 146 1.22 23.80 -13.09
CA ILE A 146 2.55 23.17 -13.16
C ILE A 146 2.51 21.76 -12.56
N GLY A 147 1.87 21.58 -11.42
CA GLY A 147 1.72 20.28 -10.77
C GLY A 147 0.97 19.28 -11.64
N SER A 148 -0.05 19.72 -12.36
CA SER A 148 -0.86 18.90 -13.26
C SER A 148 -0.07 18.33 -14.45
N CYS A 149 1.06 18.95 -14.80
CA CYS A 149 1.97 18.40 -15.79
C CYS A 149 2.79 17.19 -15.27
N LEU A 150 2.90 17.04 -13.95
CA LEU A 150 3.65 15.95 -13.32
C LEU A 150 2.77 14.78 -12.90
N GLY A 151 1.49 15.02 -12.66
CA GLY A 151 0.55 14.01 -12.19
C GLY A 151 -0.71 14.64 -11.62
N GLU A 152 -1.46 13.87 -10.85
CA GLU A 152 -2.66 14.37 -10.17
C GLU A 152 -2.28 15.26 -8.98
N VAL A 153 -2.78 16.48 -8.97
CA VAL A 153 -2.52 17.43 -7.87
C VAL A 153 -3.49 17.19 -6.73
N VAL A 154 -2.98 16.71 -5.62
CA VAL A 154 -3.78 16.43 -4.41
C VAL A 154 -3.95 17.71 -3.57
N LYS A 155 -2.90 18.52 -3.44
CA LYS A 155 -2.89 19.72 -2.60
C LYS A 155 -1.86 20.72 -3.07
N VAL A 156 -2.16 22.01 -2.92
CA VAL A 156 -1.22 23.12 -3.14
C VAL A 156 -1.05 23.88 -1.83
N GLU A 157 0.18 24.09 -1.40
CA GLU A 157 0.54 24.92 -0.26
C GLU A 157 1.50 26.04 -0.69
N LYS A 158 1.28 27.23 -0.14
CA LYS A 158 2.25 28.33 -0.20
C LYS A 158 3.09 28.31 1.07
N ARG A 159 4.40 28.32 0.92
CA ARG A 159 5.34 28.57 2.01
C ARG A 159 6.02 29.91 1.81
#